data_2d53414f41ca880fcbfbd37614b9e6fb
#
_entry.id   2d53414f41ca880fcbfbd37614b9e6fb
#
_cell.length_a   1.000
_cell.length_b   1.000
_cell.length_c   1.000
_cell.angle_alpha   90.00
_cell.angle_beta   90.00
_cell.angle_gamma   90.00
#
_symmetry.space_group_name_H-M   'P 1'
#
loop_
_entity.id
_entity.type
_entity.pdbx_description
1 polymer ?
#
loop_
_entity_poly.entity_id
_entity_poly.type
_entity_poly.pdbx_seq_one_letter_code
_entity_poly.pdbx_strand_id
1 'polypeptide(L)'
;MPQWLPRGKPSGGQAIQSSKAFRMTTALTRKHFLQGSAAAMAAALVNPQAALAQPIAATTRSHAMSLTPNWDKTFAKSAKVDHRKVTFSNRYGISLAADLYLPKNASGRKLAALAVCGPFGAVKEQSSGLYAQTLAERGYVAVAFDPSFTGESGGEPRNVASPDINTEDVSAAVDFLGLQPFVDRERIGVVGICGWGGIALNAVAVDKRVKAVVASTMYDMSRVMSKGYNDSVTAEQRAQTLVQLSRQRWLDAENGSPAYGPPLNELKGGEAQFLVDYHDYYKTPRGFHPRAVNSNGSWTVTTPLSFMNMPLMTHIAEIAPRPLLLIHGEKAHSRYFAETAFAAAAQPKDFMIIEGASHVDLYDRMDKIPFDAIAAFFDKSLNRPLP
;
A
#
# COMPACT_ATOMS: atom_id res chain seq x y z
N MET A 1 -35.81 -11.61 35.45
CA MET A 1 -37.01 -12.21 34.81
C MET A 1 -37.60 -11.18 33.89
N PRO A 2 -37.50 -11.32 32.57
CA PRO A 2 -38.25 -10.51 31.62
C PRO A 2 -39.48 -11.26 31.13
N GLN A 3 -40.59 -10.56 31.12
CA GLN A 3 -41.90 -11.04 30.71
C GLN A 3 -42.00 -11.03 29.20
N TRP A 4 -42.52 -12.12 28.65
CA TRP A 4 -42.93 -12.30 27.23
C TRP A 4 -44.36 -11.81 27.04
N LEU A 5 -44.69 -11.06 26.01
CA LEU A 5 -46.04 -10.75 25.53
C LEU A 5 -46.33 -11.50 24.22
N PRO A 6 -47.62 -11.84 23.93
CA PRO A 6 -47.94 -12.94 23.04
C PRO A 6 -48.20 -12.57 21.59
N ARG A 7 -48.08 -13.60 20.73
CA ARG A 7 -48.35 -13.59 19.27
C ARG A 7 -49.83 -13.40 18.96
N GLY A 8 -50.16 -12.51 18.04
CA GLY A 8 -51.43 -12.46 17.33
C GLY A 8 -51.39 -13.30 16.04
N LYS A 9 -52.43 -14.11 15.78
CA LYS A 9 -52.60 -14.93 14.61
C LYS A 9 -53.28 -14.15 13.47
N PRO A 10 -53.12 -14.59 12.21
CA PRO A 10 -53.60 -13.89 11.01
C PRO A 10 -55.02 -14.31 10.57
N SER A 11 -55.72 -13.40 9.94
CA SER A 11 -56.96 -13.73 9.26
C SER A 11 -56.93 -13.27 7.79
N GLY A 12 -57.36 -14.19 6.90
CA GLY A 12 -58.12 -13.90 5.70
C GLY A 12 -57.33 -13.75 4.39
N GLY A 13 -57.41 -14.80 3.59
CA GLY A 13 -56.89 -14.87 2.22
C GLY A 13 -57.71 -14.11 1.20
N GLN A 14 -57.12 -13.87 0.06
CA GLN A 14 -57.78 -13.90 -1.23
C GLN A 14 -56.81 -14.21 -2.37
N ALA A 15 -57.37 -14.74 -3.43
CA ALA A 15 -56.88 -15.57 -4.47
C ALA A 15 -55.88 -14.95 -5.46
N ILE A 16 -55.14 -15.88 -6.02
CA ILE A 16 -54.40 -15.98 -7.26
C ILE A 16 -55.03 -15.19 -8.44
N GLN A 17 -54.22 -14.35 -9.10
CA GLN A 17 -54.33 -14.20 -10.57
C GLN A 17 -52.92 -14.10 -11.22
N SER A 18 -52.85 -14.82 -12.31
CA SER A 18 -51.73 -15.20 -13.15
C SER A 18 -51.03 -14.08 -13.90
N SER A 19 -49.74 -14.28 -14.11
CA SER A 19 -48.97 -14.04 -15.33
C SER A 19 -48.98 -12.66 -15.97
N LYS A 20 -47.80 -12.07 -16.02
CA LYS A 20 -47.19 -11.56 -17.28
C LYS A 20 -45.67 -11.38 -17.07
N ALA A 21 -44.96 -12.20 -17.83
CA ALA A 21 -43.51 -12.03 -18.00
C ALA A 21 -43.23 -10.63 -18.59
N PHE A 22 -42.60 -9.79 -17.80
CA PHE A 22 -42.07 -8.53 -18.31
C PHE A 22 -40.59 -8.75 -18.68
N ARG A 23 -40.37 -9.03 -19.97
CA ARG A 23 -39.05 -8.92 -20.57
C ARG A 23 -38.68 -7.44 -20.61
N MET A 24 -37.89 -6.99 -19.67
CA MET A 24 -37.18 -5.72 -19.80
C MET A 24 -35.81 -5.99 -20.44
N THR A 25 -35.75 -5.87 -21.75
CA THR A 25 -34.53 -5.60 -22.49
C THR A 25 -34.16 -4.14 -22.26
N THR A 26 -33.33 -3.87 -21.28
CA THR A 26 -32.66 -2.57 -21.19
C THR A 26 -31.29 -2.69 -21.84
N ALA A 27 -31.24 -2.20 -23.07
CA ALA A 27 -29.99 -1.84 -23.73
C ALA A 27 -29.36 -0.68 -22.94
N LEU A 28 -28.45 -0.98 -22.03
CA LEU A 28 -27.59 0.01 -21.39
C LEU A 28 -26.56 0.50 -22.40
N THR A 29 -26.82 1.69 -22.91
CA THR A 29 -25.93 2.40 -23.82
C THR A 29 -24.54 2.59 -23.22
N ARG A 30 -23.52 2.28 -24.00
CA ARG A 30 -22.07 2.34 -23.73
C ARG A 30 -21.51 3.71 -23.29
N LYS A 31 -22.32 4.72 -23.06
CA LYS A 31 -21.87 6.11 -22.83
C LYS A 31 -21.60 6.51 -21.38
N HIS A 32 -21.92 5.70 -20.38
CA HIS A 32 -21.70 6.04 -18.96
C HIS A 32 -20.59 5.24 -18.29
N PHE A 33 -19.78 4.51 -19.05
CA PHE A 33 -18.71 3.65 -18.51
C PHE A 33 -17.32 4.34 -18.49
N LEU A 34 -17.22 5.60 -18.89
CA LEU A 34 -15.94 6.27 -19.11
C LEU A 34 -15.53 7.28 -18.01
N GLN A 35 -16.21 7.34 -16.88
CA GLN A 35 -15.83 8.25 -15.77
C GLN A 35 -15.22 7.57 -14.55
N GLY A 36 -14.85 6.30 -14.66
CA GLY A 36 -14.38 5.49 -13.52
C GLY A 36 -12.95 4.99 -13.59
N SER A 37 -12.01 5.71 -14.19
CA SER A 37 -10.69 5.13 -14.54
C SER A 37 -9.69 5.03 -13.37
N ALA A 38 -9.95 5.61 -12.21
CA ALA A 38 -9.21 5.26 -10.98
C ALA A 38 -9.65 3.93 -10.37
N ALA A 39 -10.87 3.51 -10.71
CA ALA A 39 -11.28 2.12 -10.55
C ALA A 39 -10.37 1.14 -11.31
N ALA A 40 -9.49 1.52 -12.22
CA ALA A 40 -8.73 0.54 -12.97
C ALA A 40 -7.63 -0.15 -12.15
N MET A 41 -6.99 0.50 -11.17
CA MET A 41 -6.19 -0.26 -10.18
C MET A 41 -7.08 -0.97 -9.15
N ALA A 42 -8.20 -0.37 -8.75
CA ALA A 42 -9.22 -1.04 -7.93
C ALA A 42 -10.18 -1.89 -8.78
N ALA A 43 -10.48 -1.56 -10.04
CA ALA A 43 -11.35 -2.33 -10.93
C ALA A 43 -10.65 -3.47 -11.65
N ALA A 44 -9.34 -3.44 -11.84
CA ALA A 44 -8.57 -4.63 -12.16
C ALA A 44 -8.62 -5.66 -11.02
N LEU A 45 -8.82 -5.18 -9.78
CA LEU A 45 -9.03 -6.03 -8.60
C LEU A 45 -10.48 -6.55 -8.45
N VAL A 46 -11.46 -5.99 -9.17
CA VAL A 46 -12.89 -6.22 -8.88
C VAL A 46 -13.73 -6.58 -10.13
N ASN A 47 -13.13 -6.85 -11.30
CA ASN A 47 -13.89 -7.30 -12.46
C ASN A 47 -13.86 -8.84 -12.59
N PRO A 48 -14.88 -9.58 -12.05
CA PRO A 48 -14.88 -11.05 -12.04
C PRO A 48 -15.20 -11.67 -13.41
N GLN A 49 -15.62 -10.90 -14.41
CA GLN A 49 -15.89 -11.42 -15.75
C GLN A 49 -14.62 -11.69 -16.59
N ALA A 50 -13.44 -11.24 -16.11
CA ALA A 50 -12.16 -11.53 -16.77
C ALA A 50 -11.45 -12.77 -16.18
N ALA A 51 -11.97 -13.37 -15.12
CA ALA A 51 -11.32 -14.48 -14.40
C ALA A 51 -11.71 -15.86 -14.93
N LEU A 52 -11.63 -16.08 -16.25
CA LEU A 52 -11.39 -17.42 -16.78
C LEU A 52 -9.86 -17.61 -16.94
N ALA A 53 -9.12 -17.38 -15.85
CA ALA A 53 -7.72 -17.68 -15.79
C ALA A 53 -7.52 -19.19 -15.63
N GLN A 54 -6.72 -19.76 -16.51
CA GLN A 54 -6.36 -21.18 -16.43
C GLN A 54 -5.64 -21.48 -15.10
N PRO A 55 -5.86 -22.64 -14.47
CA PRO A 55 -5.20 -23.00 -13.23
C PRO A 55 -3.69 -23.14 -13.48
N ILE A 56 -2.92 -22.25 -12.87
CA ILE A 56 -1.48 -22.42 -12.74
C ILE A 56 -1.28 -23.51 -11.68
N ALA A 57 -0.69 -24.63 -12.08
CA ALA A 57 -0.42 -25.75 -11.18
C ALA A 57 0.33 -25.25 -9.93
N ALA A 58 -0.30 -25.42 -8.77
CA ALA A 58 0.30 -25.08 -7.48
C ALA A 58 1.47 -26.02 -7.20
N THR A 59 2.67 -25.61 -7.55
CA THR A 59 3.87 -26.20 -6.98
C THR A 59 4.07 -25.59 -5.59
N THR A 60 3.71 -26.32 -4.55
CA THR A 60 4.10 -26.08 -3.16
C THR A 60 5.63 -26.21 -3.04
N ARG A 61 6.35 -25.24 -3.56
CA ARG A 61 7.75 -25.03 -3.25
C ARG A 61 7.80 -24.01 -2.12
N SER A 62 8.22 -24.43 -0.94
CA SER A 62 8.84 -23.53 0.04
C SER A 62 9.78 -22.63 -0.73
N HIS A 63 9.43 -21.36 -0.88
CA HIS A 63 10.27 -20.39 -1.58
C HIS A 63 11.46 -20.12 -0.67
N ALA A 64 12.55 -20.87 -0.86
CA ALA A 64 13.82 -20.51 -0.23
C ALA A 64 14.15 -19.09 -0.69
N MET A 65 14.28 -18.15 0.26
CA MET A 65 14.63 -16.77 -0.02
C MET A 65 15.96 -16.74 -0.78
N SER A 66 15.92 -16.35 -2.05
CA SER A 66 17.10 -16.19 -2.89
C SER A 66 17.34 -14.71 -3.11
N LEU A 67 18.19 -14.13 -2.27
CA LEU A 67 18.57 -12.72 -2.41
C LEU A 67 19.58 -12.57 -3.56
N THR A 68 19.28 -11.68 -4.50
CA THR A 68 20.25 -11.37 -5.56
C THR A 68 21.44 -10.58 -5.00
N PRO A 69 22.69 -10.97 -5.26
CA PRO A 69 23.86 -10.23 -4.79
C PRO A 69 24.16 -8.98 -5.63
N ASN A 70 23.60 -8.88 -6.84
CA ASN A 70 23.86 -7.81 -7.78
C ASN A 70 23.13 -6.51 -7.42
N TRP A 71 23.68 -5.38 -7.88
CA TRP A 71 22.97 -4.10 -7.85
C TRP A 71 21.97 -4.08 -9.00
N ASP A 72 20.73 -4.42 -8.72
CA ASP A 72 19.64 -4.51 -9.70
C ASP A 72 18.56 -3.43 -9.48
N LYS A 73 18.95 -2.32 -8.89
CA LYS A 73 18.04 -1.23 -8.55
C LYS A 73 17.81 -0.28 -9.72
N THR A 74 16.65 0.34 -9.75
CA THR A 74 16.25 1.31 -10.79
C THR A 74 16.97 2.67 -10.67
N PHE A 75 17.88 2.80 -9.71
CA PHE A 75 18.66 4.02 -9.45
C PHE A 75 20.15 3.69 -9.28
N ALA A 76 21.01 4.69 -9.49
CA ALA A 76 22.46 4.53 -9.40
C ALA A 76 22.90 4.30 -7.95
N LYS A 77 23.93 3.47 -7.77
CA LYS A 77 24.56 3.24 -6.47
C LYS A 77 25.33 4.46 -6.00
N SER A 78 25.08 4.90 -4.78
CA SER A 78 25.81 6.02 -4.17
C SER A 78 27.21 5.62 -3.70
N ALA A 79 28.19 6.45 -3.98
CA ALA A 79 29.54 6.30 -3.44
C ALA A 79 29.64 6.69 -1.95
N LYS A 80 28.65 7.41 -1.39
CA LYS A 80 28.63 7.92 -0.01
C LYS A 80 28.03 6.92 0.99
N VAL A 81 27.45 5.83 0.51
CA VAL A 81 26.64 4.93 1.31
C VAL A 81 27.16 3.49 1.17
N ASP A 82 27.27 2.78 2.27
CA ASP A 82 27.43 1.33 2.28
C ASP A 82 26.06 0.69 2.20
N HIS A 83 25.96 -0.34 1.35
CA HIS A 83 24.74 -1.09 1.11
C HIS A 83 24.98 -2.58 1.36
N ARG A 84 24.01 -3.23 2.00
CA ARG A 84 23.96 -4.69 2.14
C ARG A 84 22.53 -5.19 2.15
N LYS A 85 22.29 -6.33 1.55
CA LYS A 85 21.03 -7.05 1.71
C LYS A 85 20.96 -7.71 3.08
N VAL A 86 19.79 -7.63 3.70
CA VAL A 86 19.51 -8.18 5.03
C VAL A 86 18.14 -8.87 5.02
N THR A 87 17.92 -9.71 6.02
CA THR A 87 16.62 -10.33 6.26
C THR A 87 16.24 -10.17 7.72
N PHE A 88 14.95 -10.05 7.98
CA PHE A 88 14.37 -10.12 9.32
C PHE A 88 12.98 -10.74 9.22
N SER A 89 12.41 -11.17 10.34
CA SER A 89 11.08 -11.77 10.34
C SER A 89 10.09 -10.88 11.07
N ASN A 90 8.85 -10.84 10.59
CA ASN A 90 7.76 -10.26 11.34
C ASN A 90 7.25 -11.24 12.41
N ARG A 91 6.36 -10.82 13.31
CA ARG A 91 5.81 -11.67 14.39
C ARG A 91 5.00 -12.88 13.90
N TYR A 92 4.59 -12.89 12.64
CA TYR A 92 3.93 -14.04 12.00
C TYR A 92 4.90 -15.06 11.43
N GLY A 93 6.22 -14.84 11.62
CA GLY A 93 7.27 -15.73 11.12
C GLY A 93 7.55 -15.59 9.63
N ILE A 94 7.00 -14.57 8.98
CA ILE A 94 7.29 -14.29 7.57
C ILE A 94 8.64 -13.57 7.49
N SER A 95 9.57 -14.13 6.73
CA SER A 95 10.87 -13.50 6.49
C SER A 95 10.76 -12.40 5.45
N LEU A 96 11.27 -11.22 5.77
CA LEU A 96 11.29 -10.05 4.91
C LEU A 96 12.70 -9.84 4.34
N ALA A 97 12.79 -9.62 3.04
CA ALA A 97 13.99 -9.21 2.34
C ALA A 97 14.12 -7.70 2.32
N ALA A 98 15.29 -7.19 2.65
CA ALA A 98 15.52 -5.77 2.77
C ALA A 98 16.91 -5.34 2.29
N ASP A 99 17.01 -4.07 1.99
CA ASP A 99 18.26 -3.37 1.69
C ASP A 99 18.57 -2.39 2.82
N LEU A 100 19.69 -2.59 3.50
CA LEU A 100 20.20 -1.72 4.54
C LEU A 100 21.22 -0.76 3.95
N TYR A 101 21.03 0.53 4.18
CA TYR A 101 21.89 1.62 3.74
C TYR A 101 22.50 2.32 4.95
N LEU A 102 23.82 2.46 4.97
CA LEU A 102 24.56 3.11 6.05
C LEU A 102 25.43 4.23 5.51
N PRO A 103 25.45 5.40 6.18
CA PRO A 103 26.41 6.46 5.85
C PRO A 103 27.84 5.96 6.06
N LYS A 104 28.75 6.13 5.07
CA LYS A 104 30.16 5.73 5.22
C LYS A 104 30.89 6.47 6.34
N ASN A 105 30.43 7.67 6.67
CA ASN A 105 31.05 8.52 7.70
C ASN A 105 30.47 8.28 9.11
N ALA A 106 29.82 7.16 9.34
CA ALA A 106 29.21 6.78 10.62
C ALA A 106 30.25 6.35 11.67
N SER A 107 31.19 7.21 12.02
CA SER A 107 32.26 6.88 12.96
C SER A 107 31.74 6.85 14.40
N GLY A 108 31.62 5.63 14.96
CA GLY A 108 31.62 5.36 16.42
C GLY A 108 30.39 5.78 17.23
N ARG A 109 29.45 6.56 16.70
CA ARG A 109 28.22 6.99 17.38
C ARG A 109 26.99 6.24 16.87
N LYS A 110 25.99 6.10 17.73
CA LYS A 110 24.66 5.62 17.31
C LYS A 110 23.95 6.70 16.48
N LEU A 111 23.36 6.29 15.38
CA LEU A 111 22.66 7.15 14.42
C LEU A 111 21.14 7.01 14.55
N ALA A 112 20.43 8.05 14.14
CA ALA A 112 19.00 7.95 13.87
C ALA A 112 18.75 7.01 12.69
N ALA A 113 17.60 6.32 12.69
CA ALA A 113 17.28 5.32 11.68
C ALA A 113 15.88 5.52 11.08
N LEU A 114 15.72 5.09 9.83
CA LEU A 114 14.47 5.22 9.07
C LEU A 114 14.08 3.87 8.43
N ALA A 115 12.86 3.40 8.73
CA ALA A 115 12.23 2.34 7.95
C ALA A 115 11.47 2.97 6.77
N VAL A 116 11.75 2.48 5.55
CA VAL A 116 11.21 3.06 4.31
C VAL A 116 10.38 2.03 3.57
N CYS A 117 9.10 2.35 3.36
CA CYS A 117 8.11 1.49 2.70
C CYS A 117 7.76 2.08 1.33
N GLY A 118 7.72 1.24 0.28
CA GLY A 118 7.55 1.66 -1.10
C GLY A 118 6.09 1.83 -1.56
N PRO A 119 5.89 2.17 -2.81
CA PRO A 119 4.56 2.15 -3.42
C PRO A 119 3.91 0.77 -3.38
N PHE A 120 2.57 0.74 -3.38
CA PHE A 120 1.80 -0.50 -3.36
C PHE A 120 2.04 -1.29 -4.65
N GLY A 121 2.64 -2.48 -4.51
CA GLY A 121 3.05 -3.32 -5.62
C GLY A 121 4.47 -3.08 -6.16
N ALA A 122 5.19 -2.09 -5.63
CA ALA A 122 6.61 -1.91 -5.90
C ALA A 122 7.47 -2.85 -5.05
N VAL A 123 8.75 -2.93 -5.39
CA VAL A 123 9.79 -3.64 -4.63
C VAL A 123 10.84 -2.66 -4.12
N LYS A 124 11.64 -3.11 -3.13
CA LYS A 124 12.69 -2.30 -2.49
C LYS A 124 13.77 -1.78 -3.43
N GLU A 125 13.88 -2.36 -4.62
CA GLU A 125 14.80 -1.95 -5.68
C GLU A 125 14.35 -0.69 -6.43
N GLN A 126 13.14 -0.19 -6.14
CA GLN A 126 12.53 0.99 -6.78
C GLN A 126 12.52 2.19 -5.81
N SER A 127 11.42 2.90 -5.73
CA SER A 127 11.24 4.15 -4.97
C SER A 127 11.72 4.08 -3.52
N SER A 128 11.36 3.03 -2.76
CA SER A 128 11.77 2.93 -1.35
C SER A 128 13.27 2.82 -1.17
N GLY A 129 13.96 2.08 -2.04
CA GLY A 129 15.41 2.01 -2.03
C GLY A 129 16.08 3.33 -2.39
N LEU A 130 15.53 4.08 -3.36
CA LEU A 130 16.00 5.43 -3.68
C LEU A 130 15.88 6.37 -2.48
N TYR A 131 14.72 6.39 -1.82
CA TYR A 131 14.52 7.19 -0.60
C TYR A 131 15.48 6.77 0.51
N ALA A 132 15.62 5.48 0.76
CA ALA A 132 16.52 4.96 1.80
C ALA A 132 17.97 5.33 1.53
N GLN A 133 18.47 5.14 0.30
CA GLN A 133 19.82 5.55 -0.09
C GLN A 133 20.03 7.05 0.07
N THR A 134 19.10 7.87 -0.42
CA THR A 134 19.23 9.33 -0.42
C THR A 134 19.17 9.92 1.00
N LEU A 135 18.39 9.30 1.90
CA LEU A 135 18.36 9.68 3.32
C LEU A 135 19.60 9.16 4.06
N ALA A 136 20.17 8.01 3.64
CA ALA A 136 21.46 7.57 4.18
C ALA A 136 22.62 8.50 3.78
N GLU A 137 22.60 9.10 2.60
CA GLU A 137 23.56 10.16 2.22
C GLU A 137 23.49 11.39 3.14
N ARG A 138 22.34 11.59 3.80
CA ARG A 138 22.09 12.70 4.76
C ARG A 138 22.32 12.29 6.23
N GLY A 139 22.89 11.10 6.46
CA GLY A 139 23.36 10.68 7.78
C GLY A 139 22.43 9.75 8.57
N TYR A 140 21.37 9.24 7.99
CA TYR A 140 20.49 8.24 8.62
C TYR A 140 20.93 6.82 8.29
N VAL A 141 20.73 5.89 9.21
CA VAL A 141 20.64 4.47 8.86
C VAL A 141 19.26 4.26 8.23
N ALA A 142 19.18 3.66 7.06
CA ALA A 142 17.90 3.46 6.41
C ALA A 142 17.74 2.01 5.94
N VAL A 143 16.53 1.44 6.09
CA VAL A 143 16.18 0.12 5.59
C VAL A 143 14.97 0.24 4.67
N ALA A 144 15.09 -0.26 3.42
CA ALA A 144 13.97 -0.47 2.51
C ALA A 144 13.71 -1.96 2.39
N PHE A 145 12.44 -2.38 2.47
CA PHE A 145 12.10 -3.80 2.47
C PHE A 145 10.97 -4.11 1.47
N ASP A 146 10.95 -5.36 1.02
CA ASP A 146 9.79 -5.92 0.32
C ASP A 146 8.75 -6.33 1.35
N PRO A 147 7.47 -6.01 1.14
CA PRO A 147 6.40 -6.48 2.01
C PRO A 147 6.27 -8.00 2.01
N SER A 148 5.67 -8.55 3.06
CA SER A 148 5.21 -9.95 3.06
C SER A 148 4.47 -10.29 1.78
N PHE A 149 4.69 -11.48 1.25
CA PHE A 149 4.08 -12.05 0.04
C PHE A 149 4.57 -11.48 -1.30
N THR A 150 5.48 -10.51 -1.30
CA THR A 150 5.91 -9.82 -2.53
C THR A 150 7.44 -9.74 -2.67
N GLY A 151 7.92 -9.44 -3.86
CA GLY A 151 9.36 -9.28 -4.12
C GLY A 151 10.18 -10.51 -3.72
N GLU A 152 11.30 -10.28 -3.02
CA GLU A 152 12.15 -11.32 -2.44
C GLU A 152 11.70 -11.78 -1.05
N SER A 153 10.70 -11.14 -0.42
CA SER A 153 10.15 -11.53 0.87
C SER A 153 9.33 -12.81 0.78
N GLY A 154 9.23 -13.51 1.90
CA GLY A 154 8.46 -14.74 2.05
C GLY A 154 6.96 -14.53 2.15
N GLY A 155 6.26 -15.60 2.51
CA GLY A 155 4.81 -15.66 2.67
C GLY A 155 4.10 -16.28 1.47
N GLU A 156 3.07 -17.09 1.77
CA GLU A 156 2.22 -17.78 0.79
C GLU A 156 0.74 -17.56 1.14
N PRO A 157 -0.15 -17.50 0.14
CA PRO A 157 0.17 -17.46 -1.30
C PRO A 157 0.87 -16.15 -1.68
N ARG A 158 1.60 -16.16 -2.81
CA ARG A 158 2.29 -14.97 -3.30
C ARG A 158 1.30 -13.91 -3.78
N ASN A 159 1.77 -12.66 -3.85
CA ASN A 159 1.02 -11.54 -4.40
C ASN A 159 -0.31 -11.28 -3.65
N VAL A 160 -0.24 -11.34 -2.34
CA VAL A 160 -1.29 -10.92 -1.41
C VAL A 160 -0.89 -9.61 -0.76
N ALA A 161 -1.85 -8.77 -0.45
CA ALA A 161 -1.68 -7.69 0.50
C ALA A 161 -2.70 -7.82 1.63
N SER A 162 -2.27 -7.51 2.84
CA SER A 162 -3.09 -7.59 4.04
C SER A 162 -2.85 -6.35 4.91
N PRO A 163 -3.89 -5.60 5.29
CA PRO A 163 -3.70 -4.41 6.12
C PRO A 163 -3.06 -4.73 7.48
N ASP A 164 -3.36 -5.88 8.07
CA ASP A 164 -2.78 -6.31 9.36
C ASP A 164 -1.33 -6.74 9.20
N ILE A 165 -1.05 -7.73 8.31
CA ILE A 165 0.30 -8.27 8.13
C ILE A 165 1.26 -7.20 7.61
N ASN A 166 0.81 -6.37 6.66
CA ASN A 166 1.67 -5.32 6.12
C ASN A 166 1.89 -4.16 7.11
N THR A 167 0.96 -3.89 8.01
CA THR A 167 1.18 -2.97 9.14
C THR A 167 2.27 -3.54 10.07
N GLU A 168 2.22 -4.84 10.35
CA GLU A 168 3.24 -5.54 11.14
C GLU A 168 4.62 -5.55 10.46
N ASP A 169 4.69 -5.64 9.13
CA ASP A 169 5.97 -5.57 8.40
C ASP A 169 6.72 -4.26 8.69
N VAL A 170 6.00 -3.14 8.88
CA VAL A 170 6.61 -1.86 9.28
C VAL A 170 7.20 -1.95 10.70
N SER A 171 6.46 -2.54 11.64
CA SER A 171 6.93 -2.73 13.02
C SER A 171 8.13 -3.68 13.08
N ALA A 172 8.15 -4.73 12.25
CA ALA A 172 9.29 -5.64 12.13
C ALA A 172 10.56 -4.95 11.59
N ALA A 173 10.40 -3.99 10.67
CA ALA A 173 11.52 -3.16 10.23
C ALA A 173 12.04 -2.25 11.35
N VAL A 174 11.17 -1.75 12.22
CA VAL A 174 11.54 -0.99 13.44
C VAL A 174 12.28 -1.90 14.43
N ASP A 175 11.83 -3.15 14.64
CA ASP A 175 12.53 -4.16 15.44
C ASP A 175 13.95 -4.38 14.92
N PHE A 176 14.06 -4.65 13.63
CA PHE A 176 15.34 -4.89 12.97
C PHE A 176 16.30 -3.71 13.17
N LEU A 177 15.85 -2.48 12.93
CA LEU A 177 16.67 -1.28 13.12
C LEU A 177 17.08 -1.11 14.58
N GLY A 178 16.16 -1.29 15.52
CA GLY A 178 16.42 -1.15 16.96
C GLY A 178 17.40 -2.18 17.52
N LEU A 179 17.62 -3.30 16.83
CA LEU A 179 18.61 -4.33 17.20
C LEU A 179 20.00 -4.04 16.64
N GLN A 180 20.15 -3.07 15.72
CA GLN A 180 21.47 -2.77 15.17
C GLN A 180 22.33 -2.00 16.19
N PRO A 181 23.58 -2.39 16.41
CA PRO A 181 24.45 -1.77 17.43
C PRO A 181 24.77 -0.30 17.15
N PHE A 182 24.65 0.11 15.90
CA PHE A 182 24.91 1.49 15.42
C PHE A 182 23.64 2.35 15.34
N VAL A 183 22.47 1.85 15.76
CA VAL A 183 21.20 2.58 15.76
C VAL A 183 20.85 3.05 17.17
N ASP A 184 20.41 4.30 17.27
CA ASP A 184 19.78 4.86 18.46
C ASP A 184 18.28 4.52 18.43
N ARG A 185 17.83 3.64 19.34
CA ARG A 185 16.43 3.18 19.45
C ARG A 185 15.44 4.30 19.71
N GLU A 186 15.90 5.39 20.36
CA GLU A 186 15.04 6.53 20.66
C GLU A 186 14.94 7.52 19.47
N ARG A 187 15.55 7.17 18.34
CA ARG A 187 15.62 8.04 17.16
C ARG A 187 15.26 7.27 15.88
N ILE A 188 14.14 6.55 15.91
CA ILE A 188 13.62 5.80 14.76
C ILE A 188 12.42 6.52 14.17
N GLY A 189 12.45 6.77 12.86
CA GLY A 189 11.35 7.30 12.05
C GLY A 189 10.89 6.33 10.98
N VAL A 190 9.76 6.64 10.35
CA VAL A 190 9.19 5.87 9.24
C VAL A 190 8.91 6.79 8.06
N VAL A 191 9.20 6.31 6.85
CA VAL A 191 8.80 6.95 5.59
C VAL A 191 7.91 5.96 4.82
N GLY A 192 6.69 6.36 4.53
CA GLY A 192 5.77 5.59 3.69
C GLY A 192 5.48 6.30 2.37
N ILE A 193 5.48 5.57 1.25
CA ILE A 193 5.27 6.12 -0.08
C ILE A 193 4.03 5.48 -0.71
N CYS A 194 3.14 6.27 -1.32
CA CYS A 194 1.93 5.81 -2.00
C CYS A 194 1.02 4.97 -1.06
N GLY A 195 0.58 3.78 -1.46
CA GLY A 195 -0.25 2.90 -0.63
C GLY A 195 0.39 2.53 0.71
N TRP A 196 1.71 2.43 0.75
CA TRP A 196 2.45 2.22 1.99
C TRP A 196 2.55 3.49 2.85
N GLY A 197 2.24 4.66 2.31
CA GLY A 197 2.03 5.86 3.12
C GLY A 197 0.87 5.66 4.10
N GLY A 198 -0.26 5.14 3.64
CA GLY A 198 -1.40 4.82 4.51
C GLY A 198 -1.11 3.70 5.51
N ILE A 199 -0.42 2.64 5.08
CA ILE A 199 -0.01 1.53 5.96
C ILE A 199 0.99 2.02 7.02
N ALA A 200 1.96 2.86 6.65
CA ALA A 200 2.91 3.45 7.58
C ALA A 200 2.22 4.31 8.65
N LEU A 201 1.23 5.14 8.25
CA LEU A 201 0.44 5.92 9.21
C LEU A 201 -0.33 5.03 10.18
N ASN A 202 -0.93 3.92 9.69
CA ASN A 202 -1.60 2.94 10.53
C ASN A 202 -0.63 2.27 11.52
N ALA A 203 0.55 1.84 11.06
CA ALA A 203 1.58 1.24 11.90
C ALA A 203 2.07 2.21 12.98
N VAL A 204 2.36 3.46 12.60
CA VAL A 204 2.84 4.47 13.56
C VAL A 204 1.76 4.86 14.56
N ALA A 205 0.48 4.79 14.22
CA ALA A 205 -0.58 5.04 15.19
C ALA A 205 -0.50 4.09 16.40
N VAL A 206 -0.11 2.83 16.20
CA VAL A 206 -0.02 1.80 17.25
C VAL A 206 1.40 1.58 17.76
N ASP A 207 2.44 1.67 16.93
CA ASP A 207 3.84 1.47 17.34
C ASP A 207 4.45 2.76 17.90
N LYS A 208 4.46 2.88 19.21
CA LYS A 208 4.94 4.08 19.93
C LYS A 208 6.47 4.22 19.96
N ARG A 209 7.23 3.26 19.46
CA ARG A 209 8.69 3.33 19.31
C ARG A 209 9.11 4.26 18.17
N VAL A 210 8.25 4.42 17.16
CA VAL A 210 8.46 5.37 16.06
C VAL A 210 8.25 6.80 16.55
N LYS A 211 9.24 7.67 16.37
CA LYS A 211 9.23 9.03 16.92
C LYS A 211 8.73 10.09 15.92
N ALA A 212 8.75 9.81 14.64
CA ALA A 212 8.24 10.70 13.60
C ALA A 212 7.90 9.92 12.33
N VAL A 213 6.97 10.42 11.52
CA VAL A 213 6.56 9.77 10.28
C VAL A 213 6.42 10.78 9.14
N VAL A 214 6.90 10.37 7.97
CA VAL A 214 6.68 11.06 6.68
C VAL A 214 5.85 10.15 5.79
N ALA A 215 4.77 10.66 5.21
CA ALA A 215 4.01 9.96 4.18
C ALA A 215 4.01 10.79 2.89
N SER A 216 4.71 10.26 1.88
CA SER A 216 4.85 10.88 0.56
C SER A 216 3.84 10.32 -0.41
N THR A 217 3.10 11.19 -1.09
CA THR A 217 2.11 10.83 -2.12
C THR A 217 1.17 9.69 -1.69
N MET A 218 0.72 9.73 -0.42
CA MET A 218 0.01 8.63 0.24
C MET A 218 -1.32 8.25 -0.41
N TYR A 219 -1.67 6.97 -0.27
CA TYR A 219 -3.01 6.42 -0.51
C TYR A 219 -3.58 5.81 0.77
N ASP A 220 -4.87 5.97 0.96
CA ASP A 220 -5.63 5.10 1.86
C ASP A 220 -6.16 3.90 1.05
N MET A 221 -5.42 2.79 1.08
CA MET A 221 -5.77 1.56 0.35
C MET A 221 -7.10 0.97 0.81
N SER A 222 -7.46 1.12 2.09
CA SER A 222 -8.74 0.65 2.61
C SER A 222 -9.91 1.46 2.05
N ARG A 223 -9.75 2.78 1.94
CA ARG A 223 -10.77 3.67 1.37
C ARG A 223 -10.96 3.42 -0.12
N VAL A 224 -9.87 3.35 -0.90
CA VAL A 224 -9.99 3.16 -2.34
C VAL A 224 -10.57 1.80 -2.70
N MET A 225 -10.20 0.73 -1.99
CA MET A 225 -10.76 -0.61 -2.21
C MET A 225 -12.23 -0.71 -1.77
N SER A 226 -12.63 0.05 -0.77
CA SER A 226 -14.00 0.05 -0.24
C SER A 226 -14.96 0.99 -0.96
N LYS A 227 -14.48 2.18 -1.34
CA LYS A 227 -15.30 3.28 -1.86
C LYS A 227 -14.93 3.72 -3.27
N GLY A 228 -13.89 3.14 -3.86
CA GLY A 228 -13.39 3.55 -5.17
C GLY A 228 -12.69 4.91 -5.15
N TYR A 229 -12.29 5.35 -6.33
CA TYR A 229 -11.65 6.65 -6.51
C TYR A 229 -12.66 7.79 -6.30
N ASN A 230 -12.26 8.78 -5.52
CA ASN A 230 -13.15 9.89 -5.11
C ASN A 230 -14.46 9.42 -4.47
N ASP A 231 -14.43 8.28 -3.77
CA ASP A 231 -15.61 7.67 -3.14
C ASP A 231 -16.78 7.42 -4.11
N SER A 232 -16.46 7.05 -5.37
CA SER A 232 -17.43 6.90 -6.45
C SER A 232 -18.27 5.62 -6.36
N VAL A 233 -17.91 4.68 -5.47
CA VAL A 233 -18.61 3.39 -5.30
C VAL A 233 -19.73 3.57 -4.26
N THR A 234 -20.98 3.26 -4.66
CA THR A 234 -22.14 3.29 -3.75
C THR A 234 -22.12 2.10 -2.76
N ALA A 235 -22.94 2.19 -1.72
CA ALA A 235 -23.11 1.10 -0.76
C ALA A 235 -23.61 -0.18 -1.43
N GLU A 236 -24.52 -0.06 -2.40
CA GLU A 236 -25.08 -1.18 -3.18
C GLU A 236 -24.01 -1.83 -4.06
N GLN A 237 -23.20 -1.03 -4.75
CA GLN A 237 -22.07 -1.53 -5.55
C GLN A 237 -21.03 -2.23 -4.69
N ARG A 238 -20.71 -1.64 -3.52
CA ARG A 238 -19.84 -2.27 -2.55
C ARG A 238 -20.39 -3.61 -2.05
N ALA A 239 -21.69 -3.68 -1.74
CA ALA A 239 -22.35 -4.93 -1.33
C ALA A 239 -22.28 -6.00 -2.43
N GLN A 240 -22.55 -5.63 -3.69
CA GLN A 240 -22.42 -6.52 -4.83
C GLN A 240 -20.98 -7.04 -5.00
N THR A 241 -19.98 -6.18 -4.87
CA THR A 241 -18.56 -6.55 -4.90
C THR A 241 -18.24 -7.57 -3.81
N LEU A 242 -18.71 -7.36 -2.58
CA LEU A 242 -18.49 -8.29 -1.47
C LEU A 242 -19.11 -9.67 -1.74
N VAL A 243 -20.30 -9.72 -2.37
CA VAL A 243 -20.92 -11.00 -2.79
C VAL A 243 -20.04 -11.72 -3.81
N GLN A 244 -19.52 -11.02 -4.81
CA GLN A 244 -18.65 -11.59 -5.84
C GLN A 244 -17.34 -12.11 -5.25
N LEU A 245 -16.65 -11.31 -4.41
CA LEU A 245 -15.42 -11.71 -3.74
C LEU A 245 -15.63 -12.88 -2.77
N SER A 246 -16.78 -12.94 -2.11
CA SER A 246 -17.13 -14.08 -1.24
C SER A 246 -17.33 -15.37 -2.04
N ARG A 247 -17.94 -15.31 -3.22
CA ARG A 247 -18.04 -16.45 -4.13
C ARG A 247 -16.69 -16.89 -4.68
N GLN A 248 -15.81 -15.92 -5.00
CA GLN A 248 -14.45 -16.21 -5.43
C GLN A 248 -13.68 -17.04 -4.40
N ARG A 249 -13.90 -16.81 -3.09
CA ARG A 249 -13.27 -17.64 -2.04
C ARG A 249 -13.61 -19.12 -2.13
N TRP A 250 -14.84 -19.47 -2.54
CA TRP A 250 -15.19 -20.87 -2.78
C TRP A 250 -14.43 -21.46 -3.98
N LEU A 251 -14.35 -20.70 -5.08
CA LEU A 251 -13.58 -21.12 -6.26
C LEU A 251 -12.09 -21.29 -5.93
N ASP A 252 -11.51 -20.36 -5.16
CA ASP A 252 -10.12 -20.47 -4.71
C ASP A 252 -9.91 -21.71 -3.84
N ALA A 253 -10.84 -22.02 -2.93
CA ALA A 253 -10.78 -23.20 -2.07
C ALA A 253 -10.94 -24.50 -2.86
N GLU A 254 -11.88 -24.56 -3.81
CA GLU A 254 -12.11 -25.72 -4.70
C GLU A 254 -10.88 -25.99 -5.58
N ASN A 255 -10.21 -24.93 -6.06
CA ASN A 255 -9.01 -25.03 -6.90
C ASN A 255 -7.70 -25.26 -6.08
N GLY A 256 -7.74 -25.12 -4.75
CA GLY A 256 -6.56 -25.19 -3.89
C GLY A 256 -5.55 -24.06 -4.11
N SER A 257 -5.94 -23.00 -4.83
CA SER A 257 -5.08 -21.84 -5.14
C SER A 257 -5.92 -20.59 -5.42
N PRO A 258 -5.43 -19.38 -5.07
CA PRO A 258 -6.16 -18.16 -5.35
C PRO A 258 -6.11 -17.79 -6.83
N ALA A 259 -7.19 -17.17 -7.31
CA ALA A 259 -7.20 -16.48 -8.59
C ALA A 259 -6.47 -15.11 -8.47
N TYR A 260 -5.81 -14.71 -9.54
CA TYR A 260 -5.10 -13.43 -9.64
C TYR A 260 -5.81 -12.48 -10.60
N GLY A 261 -5.76 -11.19 -10.30
CA GLY A 261 -6.21 -10.14 -11.20
C GLY A 261 -5.35 -10.05 -12.46
N PRO A 262 -5.89 -9.48 -13.54
CA PRO A 262 -5.13 -9.31 -14.77
C PRO A 262 -3.95 -8.34 -14.58
N PRO A 263 -2.83 -8.55 -15.27
CA PRO A 263 -1.75 -7.58 -15.29
C PRO A 263 -2.18 -6.28 -16.00
N LEU A 264 -1.65 -5.15 -15.56
CA LEU A 264 -1.81 -3.86 -16.25
C LEU A 264 -0.68 -3.71 -17.27
N ASN A 265 -0.85 -4.26 -18.48
CA ASN A 265 0.27 -4.36 -19.43
C ASN A 265 0.27 -3.32 -20.54
N GLU A 266 -0.89 -2.84 -20.99
CA GLU A 266 -0.97 -2.00 -22.19
C GLU A 266 -1.96 -0.86 -22.02
N LEU A 267 -1.58 0.32 -22.50
CA LEU A 267 -2.47 1.45 -22.69
C LEU A 267 -3.18 1.27 -24.04
N LYS A 268 -4.49 1.46 -24.05
CA LYS A 268 -5.35 1.35 -25.24
C LYS A 268 -5.60 2.69 -25.92
N GLY A 269 -5.17 3.78 -25.27
CA GLY A 269 -5.47 5.15 -25.66
C GLY A 269 -6.76 5.68 -25.02
N GLY A 270 -6.71 6.91 -24.52
CA GLY A 270 -7.84 7.56 -23.86
C GLY A 270 -7.96 7.28 -22.34
N GLU A 271 -6.96 6.66 -21.74
CA GLU A 271 -6.88 6.47 -20.30
C GLU A 271 -6.75 7.81 -19.55
N ALA A 272 -7.17 7.83 -18.29
CA ALA A 272 -6.90 8.95 -17.41
C ALA A 272 -5.38 9.15 -17.22
N GLN A 273 -4.93 10.40 -17.13
CA GLN A 273 -3.51 10.75 -17.09
C GLN A 273 -2.74 9.97 -16.05
N PHE A 274 -3.30 9.74 -14.85
CA PHE A 274 -2.60 9.00 -13.81
C PHE A 274 -2.31 7.53 -14.16
N LEU A 275 -3.11 6.89 -15.03
CA LEU A 275 -2.83 5.54 -15.55
C LEU A 275 -1.65 5.57 -16.52
N VAL A 276 -1.58 6.61 -17.35
CA VAL A 276 -0.44 6.87 -18.22
C VAL A 276 0.83 7.08 -17.39
N ASP A 277 0.74 7.88 -16.33
CA ASP A 277 1.86 8.15 -15.41
C ASP A 277 2.34 6.86 -14.72
N TYR A 278 1.41 5.99 -14.25
CA TYR A 278 1.77 4.69 -13.68
C TYR A 278 2.41 3.76 -14.70
N HIS A 279 1.89 3.70 -15.94
CA HIS A 279 2.49 2.92 -17.00
C HIS A 279 3.90 3.42 -17.32
N ASP A 280 4.09 4.73 -17.43
CA ASP A 280 5.41 5.34 -17.67
C ASP A 280 6.42 4.94 -16.58
N TYR A 281 6.02 4.97 -15.31
CA TYR A 281 6.91 4.55 -14.23
C TYR A 281 7.16 3.04 -14.21
N TYR A 282 6.10 2.21 -14.21
CA TYR A 282 6.25 0.78 -13.94
C TYR A 282 6.58 -0.08 -15.18
N LYS A 283 6.30 0.41 -16.39
CA LYS A 283 6.40 -0.37 -17.64
C LYS A 283 7.47 0.11 -18.60
N THR A 284 8.16 1.18 -18.27
CA THR A 284 9.29 1.72 -19.04
C THR A 284 10.59 1.61 -18.22
N PRO A 285 11.76 1.81 -18.85
CA PRO A 285 13.05 1.82 -18.14
C PRO A 285 13.16 2.85 -17.01
N ARG A 286 12.20 3.78 -16.89
CA ARG A 286 12.14 4.77 -15.81
C ARG A 286 12.15 4.11 -14.43
N GLY A 287 11.32 3.10 -14.21
CA GLY A 287 11.20 2.45 -12.91
C GLY A 287 10.79 0.99 -12.99
N PHE A 288 10.79 0.36 -14.18
CA PHE A 288 10.46 -1.05 -14.34
C PHE A 288 11.42 -1.94 -13.53
N HIS A 289 10.83 -2.92 -12.80
CA HIS A 289 11.59 -3.96 -12.14
C HIS A 289 10.88 -5.32 -12.28
N PRO A 290 11.60 -6.41 -12.66
CA PRO A 290 10.97 -7.70 -12.98
C PRO A 290 10.30 -8.36 -11.76
N ARG A 291 10.72 -8.05 -10.54
CA ARG A 291 10.07 -8.56 -9.32
C ARG A 291 8.87 -7.74 -8.86
N ALA A 292 8.63 -6.58 -9.44
CA ALA A 292 7.47 -5.74 -9.13
C ALA A 292 6.21 -6.24 -9.87
N VAL A 293 5.85 -7.51 -9.68
CA VAL A 293 4.73 -8.18 -10.36
C VAL A 293 3.41 -7.49 -10.07
N ASN A 294 3.21 -7.04 -8.83
CA ASN A 294 1.96 -6.42 -8.39
C ASN A 294 1.75 -4.99 -8.93
N SER A 295 2.79 -4.30 -9.37
CA SER A 295 2.65 -3.04 -10.10
C SER A 295 1.94 -3.25 -11.45
N ASN A 296 1.77 -4.50 -11.85
CA ASN A 296 0.97 -4.93 -12.99
C ASN A 296 -0.49 -5.25 -12.66
N GLY A 297 -0.94 -5.09 -11.40
CA GLY A 297 -2.29 -5.45 -10.98
C GLY A 297 -2.51 -6.92 -10.63
N SER A 298 -1.47 -7.75 -10.67
CA SER A 298 -1.52 -9.21 -10.45
C SER A 298 -1.65 -9.60 -8.97
N TRP A 299 -2.53 -8.94 -8.22
CA TRP A 299 -2.90 -9.30 -6.85
C TRP A 299 -3.92 -10.45 -6.84
N THR A 300 -4.00 -11.19 -5.74
CA THR A 300 -5.11 -12.14 -5.56
C THR A 300 -6.44 -11.38 -5.63
N VAL A 301 -7.41 -11.94 -6.34
CA VAL A 301 -8.74 -11.32 -6.54
C VAL A 301 -9.42 -10.99 -5.22
N THR A 302 -9.17 -11.77 -4.17
CA THR A 302 -9.77 -11.62 -2.84
C THR A 302 -9.01 -10.66 -1.91
N THR A 303 -7.86 -10.11 -2.33
CA THR A 303 -7.09 -9.11 -1.55
C THR A 303 -7.95 -7.94 -1.03
N PRO A 304 -8.93 -7.36 -1.77
CA PRO A 304 -9.72 -6.26 -1.27
C PRO A 304 -10.55 -6.56 -0.03
N LEU A 305 -10.94 -7.81 0.24
CA LEU A 305 -11.83 -8.18 1.34
C LEU A 305 -11.35 -7.66 2.70
N SER A 306 -10.06 -7.85 3.02
CA SER A 306 -9.49 -7.41 4.30
C SER A 306 -9.39 -5.88 4.35
N PHE A 307 -8.95 -5.22 3.28
CA PHE A 307 -8.90 -3.77 3.21
C PHE A 307 -10.27 -3.10 3.34
N MET A 308 -11.31 -3.68 2.71
CA MET A 308 -12.68 -3.18 2.81
C MET A 308 -13.25 -3.27 4.24
N ASN A 309 -12.69 -4.15 5.08
CA ASN A 309 -13.13 -4.39 6.46
C ASN A 309 -12.23 -3.76 7.52
N MET A 310 -11.01 -3.33 7.18
CA MET A 310 -10.01 -2.79 8.10
C MET A 310 -9.58 -1.37 7.67
N PRO A 311 -10.32 -0.32 8.06
CA PRO A 311 -9.98 1.06 7.67
C PRO A 311 -8.68 1.51 8.35
N LEU A 312 -7.68 1.86 7.53
CA LEU A 312 -6.31 2.18 7.97
C LEU A 312 -6.22 3.49 8.78
N MET A 313 -7.09 4.46 8.50
CA MET A 313 -6.98 5.80 9.09
C MET A 313 -7.76 5.97 10.40
N THR A 314 -8.36 4.90 10.95
CA THR A 314 -9.21 4.97 12.15
C THR A 314 -8.51 5.63 13.35
N HIS A 315 -7.23 5.31 13.55
CA HIS A 315 -6.45 5.77 14.70
C HIS A 315 -5.39 6.81 14.36
N ILE A 316 -5.49 7.49 13.22
CA ILE A 316 -4.47 8.45 12.76
C ILE A 316 -4.22 9.59 13.76
N ALA A 317 -5.24 10.01 14.52
CA ALA A 317 -5.10 11.03 15.56
C ALA A 317 -4.18 10.59 16.71
N GLU A 318 -4.02 9.29 16.93
CA GLU A 318 -3.18 8.72 17.98
C GLU A 318 -1.68 8.71 17.60
N ILE A 319 -1.30 9.16 16.41
CA ILE A 319 0.09 9.46 16.06
C ILE A 319 0.63 10.55 16.98
N ALA A 320 -0.19 11.54 17.29
CA ALA A 320 0.19 12.59 18.24
C ALA A 320 0.60 12.01 19.62
N PRO A 321 1.53 12.65 20.34
CA PRO A 321 2.20 13.93 20.04
C PRO A 321 3.44 13.82 19.11
N ARG A 322 3.60 12.70 18.42
CA ARG A 322 4.72 12.46 17.49
C ARG A 322 4.47 13.21 16.18
N PRO A 323 5.49 13.89 15.62
CA PRO A 323 5.33 14.68 14.40
C PRO A 323 4.99 13.85 13.18
N LEU A 324 4.05 14.37 12.37
CA LEU A 324 3.64 13.85 11.07
C LEU A 324 3.92 14.89 9.98
N LEU A 325 4.57 14.48 8.89
CA LEU A 325 4.67 15.26 7.66
C LEU A 325 4.01 14.51 6.50
N LEU A 326 3.01 15.11 5.89
CA LEU A 326 2.45 14.67 4.62
C LEU A 326 3.07 15.46 3.48
N ILE A 327 3.44 14.77 2.39
CA ILE A 327 3.99 15.39 1.18
C ILE A 327 3.17 14.89 -0.01
N HIS A 328 2.72 15.82 -0.87
CA HIS A 328 1.94 15.42 -2.03
C HIS A 328 2.20 16.31 -3.24
N GLY A 329 2.07 15.74 -4.43
CA GLY A 329 2.13 16.51 -5.67
C GLY A 329 0.86 17.34 -5.87
N GLU A 330 1.02 18.57 -6.35
CA GLU A 330 -0.11 19.46 -6.66
C GLU A 330 -1.09 18.83 -7.67
N LYS A 331 -0.54 18.17 -8.71
CA LYS A 331 -1.30 17.53 -9.79
C LYS A 331 -1.64 16.06 -9.52
N ALA A 332 -1.29 15.57 -8.33
CA ALA A 332 -1.51 14.16 -8.02
C ALA A 332 -3.01 13.89 -7.83
N HIS A 333 -3.53 12.95 -8.60
CA HIS A 333 -4.93 12.50 -8.54
C HIS A 333 -5.34 11.96 -7.16
N SER A 334 -4.37 11.51 -6.36
CA SER A 334 -4.56 10.91 -5.03
C SER A 334 -4.47 11.92 -3.88
N ARG A 335 -4.32 13.24 -4.15
CA ARG A 335 -4.12 14.26 -3.12
C ARG A 335 -5.22 14.29 -2.06
N TYR A 336 -6.46 13.99 -2.45
CA TYR A 336 -7.61 13.98 -1.53
C TYR A 336 -7.48 12.96 -0.37
N PHE A 337 -6.70 11.88 -0.55
CA PHE A 337 -6.40 10.96 0.56
C PHE A 337 -5.54 11.64 1.62
N ALA A 338 -4.48 12.36 1.20
CA ALA A 338 -3.62 13.08 2.13
C ALA A 338 -4.35 14.25 2.80
N GLU A 339 -5.18 14.98 2.07
CA GLU A 339 -6.01 16.06 2.62
C GLU A 339 -6.95 15.54 3.71
N THR A 340 -7.61 14.39 3.48
CA THR A 340 -8.48 13.75 4.47
C THR A 340 -7.68 13.24 5.68
N ALA A 341 -6.53 12.59 5.43
CA ALA A 341 -5.65 12.12 6.51
C ALA A 341 -5.12 13.29 7.34
N PHE A 342 -4.72 14.38 6.69
CA PHE A 342 -4.30 15.60 7.38
C PHE A 342 -5.40 16.19 8.25
N ALA A 343 -6.63 16.26 7.74
CA ALA A 343 -7.77 16.76 8.52
C ALA A 343 -8.01 15.92 9.77
N ALA A 344 -7.90 14.58 9.67
CA ALA A 344 -8.16 13.65 10.76
C ALA A 344 -7.02 13.51 11.78
N ALA A 345 -5.76 13.76 11.36
CA ALA A 345 -4.61 13.68 12.26
C ALA A 345 -4.62 14.80 13.31
N ALA A 346 -4.09 14.51 14.50
CA ALA A 346 -3.87 15.52 15.54
C ALA A 346 -2.48 16.20 15.40
N GLN A 347 -2.28 17.31 16.11
CA GLN A 347 -1.00 18.04 16.14
C GLN A 347 0.08 17.27 16.93
N PRO A 348 1.38 17.40 16.56
CA PRO A 348 1.93 18.26 15.49
C PRO A 348 1.91 17.59 14.12
N LYS A 349 1.42 18.30 13.12
CA LYS A 349 1.34 17.82 11.74
C LYS A 349 1.64 18.93 10.73
N ASP A 350 2.32 18.58 9.65
CA ASP A 350 2.62 19.49 8.54
C ASP A 350 2.17 18.85 7.21
N PHE A 351 1.83 19.69 6.22
CA PHE A 351 1.45 19.25 4.88
C PHE A 351 2.17 20.08 3.83
N MET A 352 2.97 19.41 3.00
CA MET A 352 3.76 20.03 1.94
C MET A 352 3.19 19.65 0.57
N ILE A 353 2.84 20.63 -0.24
CA ILE A 353 2.44 20.46 -1.64
C ILE A 353 3.64 20.78 -2.54
N ILE A 354 3.95 19.86 -3.46
CA ILE A 354 5.02 20.03 -4.44
C ILE A 354 4.43 20.52 -5.75
N GLU A 355 4.75 21.74 -6.10
CA GLU A 355 4.23 22.44 -7.28
C GLU A 355 4.52 21.65 -8.57
N GLY A 356 3.49 21.51 -9.41
CA GLY A 356 3.55 20.86 -10.71
C GLY A 356 3.83 19.36 -10.68
N ALA A 357 4.03 18.73 -9.50
CA ALA A 357 4.31 17.30 -9.40
C ALA A 357 3.04 16.45 -9.52
N SER A 358 3.13 15.36 -10.28
CA SER A 358 2.16 14.27 -10.33
C SER A 358 2.36 13.32 -9.13
N HIS A 359 1.55 12.26 -9.06
CA HIS A 359 1.70 11.22 -8.03
C HIS A 359 3.04 10.48 -8.16
N VAL A 360 3.40 10.03 -9.36
CA VAL A 360 4.60 9.23 -9.60
C VAL A 360 5.89 10.05 -9.70
N ASP A 361 5.81 11.37 -9.83
CA ASP A 361 6.99 12.22 -9.77
C ASP A 361 7.67 12.17 -8.39
N LEU A 362 6.91 11.88 -7.35
CA LEU A 362 7.44 11.67 -6.00
C LEU A 362 7.96 10.24 -5.76
N TYR A 363 8.09 9.42 -6.81
CA TYR A 363 8.71 8.10 -6.72
C TYR A 363 10.21 8.14 -7.01
N ASP A 364 10.63 8.93 -8.01
CA ASP A 364 11.99 8.89 -8.57
C ASP A 364 12.56 10.26 -9.01
N ARG A 365 11.73 11.30 -9.14
CA ARG A 365 12.20 12.60 -9.62
C ARG A 365 12.94 13.36 -8.51
N MET A 366 14.28 13.31 -8.58
CA MET A 366 15.16 13.94 -7.60
C MET A 366 14.99 15.47 -7.52
N ASP A 367 14.51 16.09 -8.60
CA ASP A 367 14.18 17.51 -8.67
C ASP A 367 12.81 17.86 -8.06
N LYS A 368 11.98 16.88 -7.77
CA LYS A 368 10.64 17.04 -7.18
C LYS A 368 10.55 16.53 -5.76
N ILE A 369 11.23 15.45 -5.44
CA ILE A 369 11.21 14.91 -4.08
C ILE A 369 11.96 15.82 -3.14
N PRO A 370 11.33 16.41 -2.09
CA PRO A 370 11.95 17.40 -1.23
C PRO A 370 12.84 16.76 -0.14
N PHE A 371 13.88 16.00 -0.55
CA PHE A 371 14.72 15.24 0.37
C PHE A 371 15.35 16.08 1.49
N ASP A 372 15.72 17.32 1.20
CA ASP A 372 16.31 18.21 2.22
C ASP A 372 15.26 18.62 3.27
N ALA A 373 14.01 18.85 2.85
CA ALA A 373 12.93 19.14 3.79
C ALA A 373 12.56 17.90 4.63
N ILE A 374 12.57 16.69 4.01
CA ILE A 374 12.37 15.42 4.73
C ILE A 374 13.47 15.22 5.79
N ALA A 375 14.73 15.46 5.43
CA ALA A 375 15.85 15.35 6.36
C ALA A 375 15.72 16.39 7.49
N ALA A 376 15.45 17.64 7.17
CA ALA A 376 15.25 18.70 8.17
C ALA A 376 14.09 18.39 9.13
N PHE A 377 12.99 17.80 8.63
CA PHE A 377 11.89 17.35 9.46
C PHE A 377 12.34 16.26 10.45
N PHE A 378 13.05 15.23 10.00
CA PHE A 378 13.57 14.19 10.88
C PHE A 378 14.65 14.69 11.83
N ASP A 379 15.55 15.56 11.41
CA ASP A 379 16.56 16.19 12.28
C ASP A 379 15.90 16.93 13.44
N LYS A 380 14.86 17.70 13.16
CA LYS A 380 14.09 18.41 14.17
C LYS A 380 13.32 17.45 15.08
N SER A 381 12.73 16.39 14.51
CA SER A 381 11.78 15.51 15.21
C SER A 381 12.47 14.42 16.04
N LEU A 382 13.58 13.86 15.54
CA LEU A 382 14.28 12.74 16.17
C LEU A 382 15.33 13.20 17.20
N ASN A 383 15.66 14.49 17.26
CA ASN A 383 16.59 15.06 18.25
C ASN A 383 15.87 15.73 19.45
N ARG A 384 14.53 15.68 19.49
CA ARG A 384 13.74 16.21 20.62
C ARG A 384 13.31 15.08 21.54
N PRO A 385 13.43 15.24 22.89
CA PRO A 385 12.72 14.38 23.79
C PRO A 385 11.20 14.53 23.52
N LEU A 386 10.49 13.43 23.45
CA LEU A 386 9.02 13.48 23.43
C LEU A 386 8.54 13.96 24.79
N PRO A 387 7.46 14.75 24.84
CA PRO A 387 6.90 15.25 26.09
C PRO A 387 6.39 14.11 26.97
#